data_ebc0c05b257586f214e6560e6cc68172
#
_entry.id   ebc0c05b257586f214e6560e6cc68172
#
_cell.length_a   1.000
_cell.length_b   1.000
_cell.length_c   1.000
_cell.angle_alpha   90.00
_cell.angle_beta   90.00
_cell.angle_gamma   90.00
#
_symmetry.space_group_name_H-M   'P 1'
#
loop_
_entity.id
_entity.type
_entity.pdbx_description
1 polymer ?
#
loop_
_entity_poly.entity_id
_entity_poly.type
_entity_poly.pdbx_seq_one_letter_code
_entity_poly.pdbx_strand_id
1 'polypeptide(L)'
;MPAVGAVGDIAPEHLGTLGEGVRYVDVREPDEFHGPLGHLPGAQLVPLATLEDTSAGWDREAPLLLICRSGNRSGRAARALAERGFRRLYNLQGGMLAVRAMPGTDA
;
A
#
# COMPACT_ATOMS: atom_id res chain seq x y z
N MET A 1 -5.45 -24.88 7.01
CA MET A 1 -6.04 -23.60 7.27
C MET A 1 -5.40 -22.52 6.40
N PRO A 2 -6.20 -21.77 5.69
CA PRO A 2 -5.62 -20.72 4.88
C PRO A 2 -4.97 -19.67 5.76
N ALA A 3 -3.90 -19.08 5.26
CA ALA A 3 -3.29 -17.97 5.92
C ALA A 3 -4.31 -16.84 6.03
N VAL A 4 -4.46 -16.30 7.23
CA VAL A 4 -5.34 -15.15 7.43
C VAL A 4 -4.70 -13.96 6.72
N GLY A 5 -5.46 -13.36 5.81
CA GLY A 5 -4.98 -12.17 5.15
C GLY A 5 -3.76 -12.39 4.27
N ALA A 6 -3.82 -13.36 3.37
CA ALA A 6 -2.75 -13.53 2.40
C ALA A 6 -2.53 -12.23 1.64
N VAL A 7 -1.27 -11.80 1.53
CA VAL A 7 -0.91 -10.55 0.86
C VAL A 7 -0.58 -10.84 -0.60
N GLY A 8 -1.22 -10.11 -1.51
CA GLY A 8 -0.91 -10.20 -2.93
C GLY A 8 0.02 -9.06 -3.33
N ASP A 9 1.10 -9.39 -4.05
CA ASP A 9 1.92 -8.36 -4.66
C ASP A 9 1.28 -7.94 -5.97
N ILE A 10 1.24 -6.63 -6.22
CA ILE A 10 0.69 -6.13 -7.46
C ILE A 10 1.66 -5.13 -8.09
N ALA A 11 1.96 -5.33 -9.35
CA ALA A 11 2.84 -4.42 -10.09
C ALA A 11 2.09 -3.13 -10.42
N PRO A 12 2.80 -1.99 -10.53
CA PRO A 12 2.14 -0.71 -10.79
C PRO A 12 1.26 -0.71 -12.03
N GLU A 13 1.67 -1.41 -13.09
CA GLU A 13 0.90 -1.44 -14.33
C GLU A 13 -0.43 -2.18 -14.18
N HIS A 14 -0.61 -2.92 -13.12
CA HIS A 14 -1.83 -3.68 -12.87
C HIS A 14 -2.73 -3.05 -11.81
N LEU A 15 -2.41 -1.85 -11.32
CA LEU A 15 -3.22 -1.20 -10.28
C LEU A 15 -4.68 -1.06 -10.70
N GLY A 16 -4.92 -0.82 -11.97
CA GLY A 16 -6.30 -0.69 -12.46
C GLY A 16 -7.15 -1.94 -12.29
N THR A 17 -6.51 -3.11 -12.14
CA THR A 17 -7.25 -4.36 -11.97
C THR A 17 -7.84 -4.50 -10.57
N LEU A 18 -7.40 -3.69 -9.61
CA LEU A 18 -7.94 -3.73 -8.25
C LEU A 18 -9.35 -3.17 -8.16
N GLY A 19 -9.75 -2.35 -9.14
CA GLY A 19 -11.07 -1.76 -9.15
C GLY A 19 -11.22 -0.62 -8.16
N GLU A 20 -12.47 -0.19 -7.97
CA GLU A 20 -12.79 0.89 -7.06
C GLU A 20 -12.92 0.38 -5.64
N GLY A 21 -12.89 1.29 -4.69
CA GLY A 21 -13.09 0.94 -3.29
C GLY A 21 -11.84 0.52 -2.57
N VAL A 22 -10.70 0.46 -3.24
CA VAL A 22 -9.43 0.13 -2.61
C VAL A 22 -8.89 1.36 -1.91
N ARG A 23 -8.52 1.21 -0.63
CA ARG A 23 -7.87 2.29 0.11
C ARG A 23 -6.37 2.21 -0.14
N TYR A 24 -5.81 3.28 -0.67
CA TYR A 24 -4.38 3.40 -0.93
C TYR A 24 -3.71 3.99 0.30
N VAL A 25 -2.81 3.24 0.92
CA VAL A 25 -2.18 3.62 2.19
C VAL A 25 -0.68 3.70 2.00
N ASP A 26 -0.14 4.91 2.06
CA ASP A 26 1.29 5.13 1.90
C ASP A 26 1.93 5.14 3.30
N VAL A 27 2.80 4.17 3.56
CA VAL A 27 3.37 3.98 4.90
C VAL A 27 4.75 4.63 5.04
N ARG A 28 5.11 5.50 4.08
CA ARG A 28 6.38 6.23 4.13
C ARG A 28 6.29 7.39 5.12
N GLU A 29 7.41 8.09 5.28
CA GLU A 29 7.44 9.29 6.10
C GLU A 29 6.93 10.50 5.30
N PRO A 30 6.50 11.57 5.97
CA PRO A 30 5.96 12.74 5.26
C PRO A 30 6.92 13.34 4.23
N ASP A 31 8.21 13.39 4.53
CA ASP A 31 9.17 13.95 3.58
C ASP A 31 9.31 13.10 2.33
N GLU A 32 9.12 11.79 2.45
CA GLU A 32 9.09 10.90 1.27
C GLU A 32 7.81 11.13 0.45
N PHE A 33 6.68 11.24 1.14
CA PHE A 33 5.37 11.40 0.51
C PHE A 33 5.34 12.69 -0.33
N HIS A 34 5.96 13.74 0.16
CA HIS A 34 6.03 15.02 -0.52
C HIS A 34 7.35 15.24 -1.26
N GLY A 35 8.16 14.19 -1.36
CA GLY A 35 9.49 14.28 -1.97
C GLY A 35 9.49 14.02 -3.47
N PRO A 36 10.69 13.77 -4.03
CA PRO A 36 10.86 13.65 -5.48
C PRO A 36 10.03 12.57 -6.15
N LEU A 37 9.76 11.47 -5.45
CA LEU A 37 8.95 10.40 -6.04
C LEU A 37 7.45 10.70 -6.00
N GLY A 38 7.05 11.74 -5.25
CA GLY A 38 5.64 12.04 -5.09
C GLY A 38 4.86 10.91 -4.44
N HIS A 39 3.56 10.86 -4.70
CA HIS A 39 2.70 9.78 -4.20
C HIS A 39 1.59 9.52 -5.20
N LEU A 40 0.93 8.38 -5.05
CA LEU A 40 -0.18 8.02 -5.93
C LEU A 40 -1.40 8.88 -5.65
N PRO A 41 -2.17 9.24 -6.69
CA PRO A 41 -3.43 9.96 -6.47
C PRO A 41 -4.35 9.18 -5.53
N GLY A 42 -4.92 9.90 -4.57
CA GLY A 42 -5.83 9.27 -3.61
C GLY A 42 -5.15 8.55 -2.46
N ALA A 43 -3.82 8.49 -2.43
CA ALA A 43 -3.11 7.82 -1.35
C ALA A 43 -3.22 8.63 -0.06
N GLN A 44 -3.49 7.92 1.03
CA GLN A 44 -3.52 8.48 2.37
C GLN A 44 -2.16 8.21 3.03
N LEU A 45 -1.54 9.23 3.58
CA LEU A 45 -0.28 9.06 4.29
C LEU A 45 -0.55 8.54 5.70
N VAL A 46 -0.05 7.35 6.00
CA VAL A 46 -0.12 6.77 7.34
C VAL A 46 1.24 6.14 7.61
N PRO A 47 2.17 6.89 8.21
CA PRO A 47 3.51 6.37 8.45
C PRO A 47 3.47 5.04 9.19
N LEU A 48 4.41 4.17 8.86
CA LEU A 48 4.43 2.79 9.37
C LEU A 48 4.28 2.74 10.89
N ALA A 49 4.93 3.67 11.59
CA ALA A 49 4.91 3.67 13.06
C ALA A 49 3.52 3.94 13.65
N THR A 50 2.63 4.58 12.88
CA THR A 50 1.29 4.91 13.37
C THR A 50 0.21 4.03 12.77
N LEU A 51 0.60 3.09 11.90
CA LEU A 51 -0.37 2.34 11.11
C LEU A 51 -1.33 1.51 11.98
N GLU A 52 -0.80 0.84 13.00
CA GLU A 52 -1.65 0.00 13.86
C GLU A 52 -2.76 0.82 14.52
N ASP A 53 -2.39 1.94 15.12
CA ASP A 53 -3.37 2.78 15.79
C ASP A 53 -4.36 3.39 14.81
N THR A 54 -3.85 3.89 13.69
CA THR A 54 -4.70 4.54 12.70
C THR A 54 -5.70 3.58 12.08
N SER A 55 -5.27 2.34 11.83
CA SER A 55 -6.11 1.36 11.15
C SER A 55 -7.05 0.60 12.09
N ALA A 56 -6.95 0.82 13.39
CA ALA A 56 -7.69 0.03 14.37
C ALA A 56 -9.20 0.02 14.13
N GLY A 57 -9.76 1.13 13.65
CA GLY A 57 -11.20 1.25 13.38
C GLY A 57 -11.58 0.96 11.94
N TRP A 58 -10.67 0.56 11.09
CA TRP A 58 -10.99 0.32 9.68
C TRP A 58 -11.72 -1.01 9.50
N ASP A 59 -12.56 -1.07 8.47
CA ASP A 59 -13.28 -2.28 8.09
C ASP A 59 -12.27 -3.34 7.65
N ARG A 60 -12.29 -4.50 8.32
CA ARG A 60 -11.39 -5.61 8.03
C ARG A 60 -11.63 -6.23 6.65
N GLU A 61 -12.81 -6.02 6.08
CA GLU A 61 -13.12 -6.53 4.74
C GLU A 61 -12.77 -5.55 3.63
N ALA A 62 -12.41 -4.32 3.98
CA ALA A 62 -12.05 -3.33 2.96
C ALA A 62 -10.71 -3.67 2.33
N PRO A 63 -10.60 -3.59 1.00
CA PRO A 63 -9.32 -3.85 0.34
C PRO A 63 -8.35 -2.70 0.56
N LEU A 64 -7.10 -3.04 0.87
CA LEU A 64 -6.04 -2.06 1.13
C LEU A 64 -4.87 -2.32 0.21
N LEU A 65 -4.32 -1.26 -0.35
CA LEU A 65 -3.03 -1.30 -1.06
C LEU A 65 -2.01 -0.56 -0.21
N LEU A 66 -0.96 -1.25 0.19
CA LEU A 66 0.11 -0.66 0.99
C LEU A 66 1.24 -0.23 0.08
N ILE A 67 1.75 0.98 0.29
CA ILE A 67 2.71 1.64 -0.60
C ILE A 67 3.92 2.09 0.21
N CYS A 68 5.12 1.82 -0.31
CA CYS A 68 6.32 2.44 0.22
C CYS A 68 7.27 2.76 -0.94
N ARG A 69 8.53 3.00 -0.64
CA ARG A 69 9.49 3.37 -1.68
C ARG A 69 9.83 2.21 -2.60
N SER A 70 10.10 1.03 -2.04
CA SER A 70 10.59 -0.13 -2.80
C SER A 70 9.78 -1.40 -2.62
N GLY A 71 8.76 -1.37 -1.75
CA GLY A 71 7.91 -2.54 -1.51
C GLY A 71 8.23 -3.30 -0.23
N ASN A 72 9.33 -2.99 0.46
CA ASN A 72 9.73 -3.74 1.65
C ASN A 72 8.94 -3.36 2.90
N ARG A 73 8.89 -2.07 3.23
CA ARG A 73 8.13 -1.60 4.39
C ARG A 73 6.65 -1.89 4.23
N SER A 74 6.11 -1.67 3.03
CA SER A 74 4.70 -1.91 2.77
C SER A 74 4.37 -3.39 2.82
N GLY A 75 5.28 -4.25 2.39
CA GLY A 75 5.08 -5.69 2.52
C GLY A 75 4.98 -6.12 3.98
N ARG A 76 5.86 -5.57 4.83
CA ARG A 76 5.79 -5.86 6.26
C ARG A 76 4.52 -5.30 6.89
N ALA A 77 4.13 -4.10 6.46
CA ALA A 77 2.89 -3.48 6.94
C ALA A 77 1.68 -4.35 6.59
N ALA A 78 1.63 -4.84 5.36
CA ALA A 78 0.52 -5.69 4.93
C ALA A 78 0.45 -6.96 5.76
N ARG A 79 1.59 -7.59 6.03
CA ARG A 79 1.61 -8.81 6.85
C ARG A 79 1.15 -8.54 8.28
N ALA A 80 1.54 -7.39 8.84
CA ALA A 80 1.09 -7.01 10.18
C ALA A 80 -0.42 -6.80 10.20
N LEU A 81 -0.97 -6.17 9.18
CA LEU A 81 -2.42 -5.98 9.09
C LEU A 81 -3.15 -7.31 8.90
N ALA A 82 -2.55 -8.24 8.16
CA ALA A 82 -3.13 -9.57 8.03
C ALA A 82 -3.31 -10.24 9.40
N GLU A 83 -2.32 -10.08 10.27
CA GLU A 83 -2.40 -10.63 11.62
C GLU A 83 -3.47 -9.95 12.46
N ARG A 84 -3.91 -8.77 12.06
CA ARG A 84 -4.96 -8.04 12.75
C ARG A 84 -6.34 -8.25 12.12
N GLY A 85 -6.42 -9.19 11.20
CA GLY A 85 -7.70 -9.62 10.64
C GLY A 85 -8.08 -8.99 9.31
N PHE A 86 -7.24 -8.15 8.73
CA PHE A 86 -7.51 -7.63 7.39
C PHE A 86 -7.33 -8.76 6.38
N ARG A 87 -8.26 -8.87 5.44
CA ARG A 87 -8.35 -10.04 4.57
C ARG A 87 -8.02 -9.76 3.11
N ARG A 88 -8.03 -8.49 2.70
CA ARG A 88 -7.86 -8.12 1.29
C ARG A 88 -6.72 -7.12 1.19
N LEU A 89 -5.51 -7.66 1.19
CA LEU A 89 -4.30 -6.85 1.30
C LEU A 89 -3.44 -7.01 0.07
N TYR A 90 -2.96 -5.88 -0.43
CA TYR A 90 -2.06 -5.84 -1.58
C TYR A 90 -0.83 -5.03 -1.22
N ASN A 91 0.32 -5.46 -1.73
CA ASN A 91 1.57 -4.73 -1.61
C ASN A 91 1.95 -4.21 -3.00
N LEU A 92 2.23 -2.91 -3.11
CA LEU A 92 2.69 -2.34 -4.37
C LEU A 92 4.11 -2.82 -4.65
N GLN A 93 4.23 -3.75 -5.57
CA GLN A 93 5.50 -4.39 -5.90
C GLN A 93 6.46 -3.36 -6.48
N GLY A 94 7.64 -3.27 -5.89
CA GLY A 94 8.64 -2.30 -6.31
C GLY A 94 8.37 -0.88 -5.82
N GLY A 95 7.23 -0.62 -5.21
CA GLY A 95 6.90 0.65 -4.59
C GLY A 95 6.89 1.83 -5.54
N MET A 96 7.06 3.01 -4.99
CA MET A 96 7.06 4.24 -5.80
C MET A 96 8.21 4.28 -6.81
N LEU A 97 9.31 3.59 -6.55
CA LEU A 97 10.38 3.49 -7.53
C LEU A 97 9.87 2.83 -8.82
N ALA A 98 9.12 1.74 -8.68
CA ALA A 98 8.57 1.05 -9.84
C ALA A 98 7.51 1.89 -10.56
N VAL A 99 6.70 2.64 -9.80
CA VAL A 99 5.72 3.55 -10.40
C VAL A 99 6.41 4.56 -11.31
N ARG A 100 7.49 5.18 -10.82
CA ARG A 100 8.18 6.22 -11.58
C ARG A 100 9.03 5.67 -12.70
N ALA A 101 9.30 4.36 -12.71
CA ALA A 101 10.02 3.71 -13.80
C ALA A 101 9.09 3.35 -14.96
N MET A 102 7.78 3.42 -14.78
CA MET A 102 6.83 3.07 -15.83
C MET A 102 6.86 4.10 -16.95
N PRO A 103 6.80 3.67 -18.22
CA PRO A 103 6.69 4.61 -19.34
C PRO A 103 5.41 5.45 -19.18
N GLY A 104 5.55 6.76 -19.39
CA GLY A 104 4.40 7.66 -19.39
C GLY A 104 3.92 8.11 -18.04
N THR A 105 4.61 7.78 -16.94
CA THR A 105 4.18 8.20 -15.61
C THR A 105 4.79 9.51 -15.16
N ASP A 106 5.67 10.08 -15.92
CA ASP A 106 6.40 11.30 -15.59
C ASP A 106 5.74 12.55 -16.17
N ALA A 107 4.57 12.41 -16.67
CA ALA A 107 3.87 13.50 -17.34
C ALA A 107 3.49 14.61 -16.35
#